data_44d397340866643041ee050823c4c4ef
#
_entry.id   44d397340866643041ee050823c4c4ef
#
_cell.length_a   1.000
_cell.length_b   1.000
_cell.length_c   1.000
_cell.angle_alpha   90.00
_cell.angle_beta   90.00
_cell.angle_gamma   90.00
#
_symmetry.space_group_name_H-M   'P 1'
#
loop_
_entity.id
_entity.type
_entity.pdbx_description
1 polymer ?
#
loop_
_entity_poly.entity_id
_entity_poly.type
_entity_poly.pdbx_seq_one_letter_code
_entity_poly.pdbx_strand_id
1 'polypeptide(L)'
;RGAPFIDSAQQRGAPFIDPLRVRERRGGAPRPGGRYVLYWCQLNKRAEWNPALDYAIARADALGVPVLAYEGLRNDYPHASARHHRFILDGVAELAGRLQERGVQHFFHLQQKDEPRRRVLLELAAEAALVVTDDYPAFIIPGQIAAAARRLDCPFYSVDGAGVAPMAAFPNREIGAYTLRPKLRRLLPG
;
A
#
# COMPACT_ATOMS: atom_id res chain seq x y z
N ARG A 1 -21.38 8.33 -12.51
CA ARG A 1 -21.22 7.62 -11.22
C ARG A 1 -21.01 6.16 -11.57
N GLY A 2 -19.72 5.74 -11.76
CA GLY A 2 -19.35 4.36 -12.03
C GLY A 2 -19.59 3.53 -10.76
N ALA A 3 -20.17 2.35 -10.90
CA ALA A 3 -20.30 1.39 -9.82
C ALA A 3 -18.92 1.09 -9.24
N PRO A 4 -18.78 0.88 -7.92
CA PRO A 4 -17.50 0.59 -7.32
C PRO A 4 -16.95 -0.72 -7.88
N PHE A 5 -15.70 -0.70 -8.28
CA PHE A 5 -14.92 -1.78 -8.90
C PHE A 5 -14.81 -3.09 -8.09
N ILE A 6 -15.53 -3.18 -6.99
CA ILE A 6 -15.45 -4.26 -5.99
C ILE A 6 -16.14 -5.56 -6.48
N ASP A 7 -17.08 -5.45 -7.42
CA ASP A 7 -17.95 -6.57 -7.80
C ASP A 7 -17.24 -7.72 -8.55
N SER A 8 -16.17 -7.40 -9.31
CA SER A 8 -15.43 -8.42 -10.08
C SER A 8 -14.39 -9.19 -9.25
N ALA A 9 -13.86 -8.63 -8.17
CA ALA A 9 -12.91 -9.30 -7.29
C ALA A 9 -13.59 -10.32 -6.38
N GLN A 10 -14.83 -10.05 -5.94
CA GLN A 10 -15.64 -10.99 -5.13
C GLN A 10 -15.97 -12.28 -5.89
N GLN A 11 -16.07 -12.24 -7.20
CA GLN A 11 -16.42 -13.42 -8.03
C GLN A 11 -15.29 -14.45 -8.14
N ARG A 12 -14.03 -14.11 -7.77
CA ARG A 12 -12.87 -15.00 -7.88
C ARG A 12 -12.27 -15.44 -6.54
N GLY A 13 -12.98 -15.24 -5.42
CA GLY A 13 -12.46 -15.60 -4.09
C GLY A 13 -11.35 -14.68 -3.57
N ALA A 14 -11.15 -13.50 -4.18
CA ALA A 14 -10.26 -12.48 -3.64
C ALA A 14 -10.76 -12.03 -2.26
N PRO A 15 -9.87 -11.75 -1.29
CA PRO A 15 -10.27 -11.32 0.03
C PRO A 15 -11.08 -10.01 -0.07
N PHE A 16 -12.18 -9.95 0.68
CA PHE A 16 -13.01 -8.74 0.75
C PHE A 16 -12.20 -7.62 1.39
N ILE A 17 -12.07 -6.51 0.67
CA ILE A 17 -11.44 -5.28 1.18
C ILE A 17 -12.55 -4.26 1.39
N ASP A 18 -12.76 -3.85 2.64
CA ASP A 18 -13.73 -2.82 2.98
C ASP A 18 -13.41 -1.53 2.19
N PRO A 19 -14.36 -1.01 1.39
CA PRO A 19 -14.17 0.22 0.61
C PRO A 19 -13.73 1.42 1.43
N LEU A 20 -14.12 1.50 2.71
CA LEU A 20 -13.70 2.56 3.62
C LEU A 20 -12.19 2.55 3.90
N ARG A 21 -11.50 1.45 3.61
CA ARG A 21 -10.02 1.37 3.72
C ARG A 21 -9.32 1.96 2.52
N VAL A 22 -9.98 2.08 1.37
CA VAL A 22 -9.37 2.49 0.12
C VAL A 22 -9.58 3.99 -0.10
N ARG A 23 -8.48 4.71 -0.34
CA ARG A 23 -8.51 6.14 -0.67
C ARG A 23 -7.86 6.37 -2.03
N GLU A 24 -8.63 6.93 -2.95
CA GLU A 24 -8.10 7.43 -4.20
C GLU A 24 -7.26 8.69 -3.94
N ARG A 25 -5.99 8.64 -4.27
CA ARG A 25 -5.03 9.74 -4.12
C ARG A 25 -4.82 10.49 -5.44
N ARG A 26 -4.94 9.76 -6.53
CA ARG A 26 -4.98 10.28 -7.89
C ARG A 26 -5.92 9.38 -8.68
N GLY A 27 -6.94 9.97 -9.26
CA GLY A 27 -7.93 9.29 -10.10
C GLY A 27 -7.45 9.03 -11.52
N GLY A 28 -8.31 8.41 -12.30
CA GLY A 28 -8.10 8.13 -13.70
C GLY A 28 -8.29 6.65 -14.06
N ALA A 29 -8.28 6.35 -15.34
CA ALA A 29 -8.25 4.97 -15.83
C ALA A 29 -6.85 4.38 -15.66
N PRO A 30 -6.74 3.06 -15.41
CA PRO A 30 -5.45 2.37 -15.45
C PRO A 30 -4.71 2.69 -16.76
N ARG A 31 -3.38 2.86 -16.67
CA ARG A 31 -2.56 3.17 -17.85
C ARG A 31 -2.70 2.06 -18.88
N PRO A 32 -3.09 2.36 -20.12
CA PRO A 32 -3.09 1.39 -21.22
C PRO A 32 -1.68 0.84 -21.45
N GLY A 33 -1.56 -0.48 -21.55
CA GLY A 33 -0.26 -1.15 -21.73
C GLY A 33 0.64 -1.13 -20.47
N GLY A 34 0.12 -0.75 -19.31
CA GLY A 34 0.83 -0.86 -18.06
C GLY A 34 1.20 -2.31 -17.76
N ARG A 35 2.47 -2.56 -17.44
CA ARG A 35 3.05 -3.91 -17.36
C ARG A 35 2.69 -4.66 -16.07
N TYR A 36 2.36 -3.92 -15.01
CA TYR A 36 2.07 -4.47 -13.66
C TYR A 36 1.24 -3.48 -12.85
N VAL A 37 0.66 -3.96 -11.77
CA VAL A 37 0.23 -3.12 -10.64
C VAL A 37 1.41 -2.97 -9.68
N LEU A 38 1.80 -1.73 -9.37
CA LEU A 38 2.89 -1.44 -8.43
C LEU A 38 2.34 -1.34 -7.01
N TYR A 39 2.72 -2.26 -6.13
CA TYR A 39 2.50 -2.13 -4.70
C TYR A 39 3.73 -1.49 -4.05
N TRP A 40 3.61 -0.23 -3.65
CA TRP A 40 4.64 0.47 -2.90
C TRP A 40 4.52 0.13 -1.41
N CYS A 41 5.31 -0.84 -0.95
CA CYS A 41 5.33 -1.36 0.40
C CYS A 41 6.08 -0.39 1.34
N GLN A 42 5.34 0.39 2.11
CA GLN A 42 5.92 1.38 3.03
C GLN A 42 5.89 0.91 4.50
N LEU A 43 4.78 0.32 4.94
CA LEU A 43 4.52 0.00 6.33
C LEU A 43 4.34 -1.49 6.57
N ASN A 44 3.41 -2.13 5.87
CA ASN A 44 3.00 -3.52 6.11
C ASN A 44 3.96 -4.49 5.42
N LYS A 45 5.13 -4.73 6.03
CA LYS A 45 6.17 -5.64 5.52
C LYS A 45 5.81 -7.10 5.81
N ARG A 46 4.69 -7.55 5.23
CA ARG A 46 4.15 -8.90 5.37
C ARG A 46 3.35 -9.29 4.14
N ALA A 47 3.35 -10.55 3.80
CA ALA A 47 2.62 -11.09 2.67
C ALA A 47 1.15 -11.39 3.02
N GLU A 48 0.88 -11.81 4.25
CA GLU A 48 -0.45 -12.16 4.74
C GLU A 48 -1.07 -10.98 5.54
N TRP A 49 -2.40 -10.97 5.61
CA TRP A 49 -3.16 -9.95 6.36
C TRP A 49 -2.76 -8.52 5.99
N ASN A 50 -2.52 -8.30 4.70
CA ASN A 50 -2.08 -7.03 4.15
C ASN A 50 -3.12 -6.46 3.18
N PRO A 51 -4.08 -5.65 3.65
CA PRO A 51 -5.15 -5.11 2.80
C PRO A 51 -4.65 -4.33 1.58
N ALA A 52 -3.51 -3.65 1.68
CA ALA A 52 -2.95 -2.91 0.55
C ALA A 52 -2.41 -3.85 -0.53
N LEU A 53 -1.71 -4.90 -0.14
CA LEU A 53 -1.25 -5.94 -1.06
C LEU A 53 -2.43 -6.70 -1.68
N ASP A 54 -3.42 -7.07 -0.87
CA ASP A 54 -4.61 -7.79 -1.34
C ASP A 54 -5.40 -6.93 -2.33
N TYR A 55 -5.52 -5.62 -2.10
CA TYR A 55 -6.10 -4.69 -3.06
C TYR A 55 -5.29 -4.61 -4.35
N ALA A 56 -3.96 -4.56 -4.26
CA ALA A 56 -3.09 -4.55 -5.43
C ALA A 56 -3.25 -5.83 -6.27
N ILE A 57 -3.33 -7.00 -5.62
CA ILE A 57 -3.56 -8.29 -6.29
C ILE A 57 -4.93 -8.29 -6.98
N ALA A 58 -6.00 -7.91 -6.28
CA ALA A 58 -7.34 -7.85 -6.87
C ALA A 58 -7.40 -6.93 -8.09
N ARG A 59 -6.68 -5.78 -8.06
CA ARG A 59 -6.60 -4.87 -9.20
C ARG A 59 -5.78 -5.46 -10.35
N ALA A 60 -4.69 -6.16 -10.05
CA ALA A 60 -3.84 -6.82 -11.03
C ALA A 60 -4.58 -7.95 -11.76
N ASP A 61 -5.30 -8.78 -11.01
CA ASP A 61 -6.14 -9.84 -11.55
C ASP A 61 -7.20 -9.30 -12.51
N ALA A 62 -7.88 -8.23 -12.12
CA ALA A 62 -8.89 -7.58 -12.96
C ALA A 62 -8.31 -6.97 -14.23
N LEU A 63 -7.04 -6.61 -14.26
CA LEU A 63 -6.32 -6.05 -15.41
C LEU A 63 -5.56 -7.12 -16.22
N GLY A 64 -5.44 -8.34 -15.70
CA GLY A 64 -4.66 -9.40 -16.34
C GLY A 64 -3.14 -9.15 -16.35
N VAL A 65 -2.63 -8.44 -15.34
CA VAL A 65 -1.20 -8.10 -15.19
C VAL A 65 -0.64 -8.59 -13.85
N PRO A 66 0.68 -8.80 -13.71
CA PRO A 66 1.28 -9.17 -12.42
C PRO A 66 1.31 -8.03 -11.41
N VAL A 67 1.65 -8.35 -10.15
CA VAL A 67 1.99 -7.38 -9.12
C VAL A 67 3.50 -7.31 -8.96
N LEU A 68 4.04 -6.08 -8.91
CA LEU A 68 5.40 -5.79 -8.48
C LEU A 68 5.35 -5.08 -7.11
N ALA A 69 5.85 -5.72 -6.06
CA ALA A 69 6.02 -5.09 -4.75
C ALA A 69 7.37 -4.37 -4.71
N TYR A 70 7.33 -3.07 -4.48
CA TYR A 70 8.51 -2.24 -4.32
C TYR A 70 8.70 -1.83 -2.87
N GLU A 71 9.86 -2.12 -2.31
CA GLU A 71 10.29 -1.67 -1.00
C GLU A 71 11.57 -0.84 -1.11
N GLY A 72 11.53 0.42 -0.65
CA GLY A 72 12.69 1.31 -0.65
C GLY A 72 13.15 1.62 0.77
N LEU A 73 14.42 1.38 1.07
CA LEU A 73 15.06 1.79 2.31
C LEU A 73 16.03 2.93 2.03
N ARG A 74 15.75 4.09 2.65
CA ARG A 74 16.58 5.28 2.59
C ARG A 74 17.33 5.46 3.90
N ASN A 75 18.43 6.17 3.86
CA ASN A 75 19.26 6.46 5.03
C ASN A 75 19.09 7.89 5.57
N ASP A 76 18.26 8.71 4.91
CA ASP A 76 18.14 10.17 5.15
C ASP A 76 16.75 10.59 5.67
N TYR A 77 16.03 9.70 6.36
CA TYR A 77 14.75 10.04 7.01
C TYR A 77 14.95 10.35 8.51
N PRO A 78 14.03 11.11 9.15
CA PRO A 78 14.10 11.41 10.57
C PRO A 78 14.19 10.14 11.42
N HIS A 79 15.10 10.14 12.39
CA HIS A 79 15.35 9.00 13.29
C HIS A 79 15.89 7.73 12.62
N ALA A 80 16.43 7.83 11.40
CA ALA A 80 17.17 6.74 10.77
C ALA A 80 18.32 6.28 11.67
N SER A 81 18.44 4.98 11.88
CA SER A 81 19.53 4.39 12.68
C SER A 81 19.97 3.05 12.12
N ALA A 82 21.24 2.71 12.33
CA ALA A 82 21.79 1.43 11.92
C ALA A 82 21.00 0.23 12.49
N ARG A 83 20.50 0.36 13.72
CA ARG A 83 19.69 -0.68 14.37
C ARG A 83 18.36 -0.91 13.64
N HIS A 84 17.64 0.15 13.26
CA HIS A 84 16.40 0.04 12.50
C HIS A 84 16.66 -0.52 11.09
N HIS A 85 17.73 -0.05 10.44
CA HIS A 85 18.10 -0.55 9.11
C HIS A 85 18.44 -2.04 9.15
N ARG A 86 19.22 -2.48 10.15
CA ARG A 86 19.54 -3.88 10.31
C ARG A 86 18.29 -4.75 10.47
N PHE A 87 17.34 -4.32 11.32
CA PHE A 87 16.07 -5.01 11.50
C PHE A 87 15.28 -5.14 10.19
N ILE A 88 15.22 -4.06 9.39
CA ILE A 88 14.54 -4.09 8.08
C ILE A 88 15.24 -5.05 7.13
N LEU A 89 16.58 -4.95 7.02
CA LEU A 89 17.38 -5.77 6.10
C LEU A 89 17.29 -7.26 6.43
N ASP A 90 17.28 -7.62 7.71
CA ASP A 90 17.14 -9.01 8.15
C ASP A 90 15.80 -9.63 7.72
N GLY A 91 14.72 -8.82 7.59
CA GLY A 91 13.40 -9.28 7.15
C GLY A 91 13.19 -9.34 5.63
N VAL A 92 14.06 -8.70 4.83
CA VAL A 92 13.85 -8.57 3.37
C VAL A 92 13.77 -9.91 2.65
N ALA A 93 14.67 -10.85 2.97
CA ALA A 93 14.72 -12.15 2.28
C ALA A 93 13.48 -13.00 2.61
N GLU A 94 13.04 -12.99 3.87
CA GLU A 94 11.82 -13.70 4.28
C GLU A 94 10.59 -13.12 3.59
N LEU A 95 10.45 -11.80 3.59
CA LEU A 95 9.34 -11.14 2.91
C LEU A 95 9.33 -11.47 1.41
N ALA A 96 10.49 -11.43 0.75
CA ALA A 96 10.61 -11.76 -0.66
C ALA A 96 10.13 -13.20 -0.96
N GLY A 97 10.54 -14.18 -0.15
CA GLY A 97 10.09 -15.57 -0.29
C GLY A 97 8.58 -15.70 -0.15
N ARG A 98 7.98 -15.11 0.89
CA ARG A 98 6.53 -15.14 1.12
C ARG A 98 5.72 -14.42 0.04
N LEU A 99 6.24 -13.32 -0.50
CA LEU A 99 5.60 -12.64 -1.64
C LEU A 99 5.66 -13.51 -2.90
N GLN A 100 6.79 -14.20 -3.14
CA GLN A 100 6.95 -15.11 -4.26
C GLN A 100 5.96 -16.29 -4.20
N GLU A 101 5.71 -16.85 -3.02
CA GLU A 101 4.70 -17.90 -2.80
C GLU A 101 3.29 -17.43 -3.20
N ARG A 102 3.01 -16.13 -3.14
CA ARG A 102 1.77 -15.50 -3.61
C ARG A 102 1.82 -15.05 -5.07
N GLY A 103 2.87 -15.38 -5.81
CA GLY A 103 3.05 -14.93 -7.21
C GLY A 103 3.38 -13.46 -7.39
N VAL A 104 3.84 -12.78 -6.31
CA VAL A 104 4.20 -11.38 -6.30
C VAL A 104 5.70 -11.21 -6.40
N GLN A 105 6.18 -10.49 -7.42
CA GLN A 105 7.60 -10.14 -7.52
C GLN A 105 7.95 -9.06 -6.51
N HIS A 106 9.11 -9.20 -5.85
CA HIS A 106 9.61 -8.23 -4.88
C HIS A 106 10.87 -7.55 -5.41
N PHE A 107 10.88 -6.23 -5.36
CA PHE A 107 12.03 -5.40 -5.67
C PHE A 107 12.39 -4.54 -4.46
N PHE A 108 13.54 -4.84 -3.86
CA PHE A 108 14.10 -4.08 -2.74
C PHE A 108 15.19 -3.14 -3.24
N HIS A 109 15.13 -1.86 -2.88
CA HIS A 109 16.15 -0.88 -3.17
C HIS A 109 16.70 -0.27 -1.88
N LEU A 110 18.01 -0.46 -1.64
CA LEU A 110 18.74 0.20 -0.57
C LEU A 110 19.50 1.41 -1.16
N GLN A 111 19.13 2.60 -0.71
CA GLN A 111 19.88 3.81 -1.10
C GLN A 111 21.26 3.81 -0.47
N GLN A 112 22.30 3.82 -1.32
CA GLN A 112 23.69 3.93 -0.90
C GLN A 112 24.00 5.37 -0.44
N LYS A 113 25.02 5.53 0.43
CA LYS A 113 25.39 6.85 1.00
C LYS A 113 25.81 7.85 -0.08
N ASP A 114 26.56 7.40 -1.06
CA ASP A 114 27.14 8.22 -2.13
C ASP A 114 26.38 8.09 -3.46
N GLU A 115 25.23 7.42 -3.45
CA GLU A 115 24.40 7.25 -4.64
C GLU A 115 23.55 8.51 -4.87
N PRO A 116 23.48 9.03 -6.12
CA PRO A 116 22.52 10.08 -6.45
C PRO A 116 21.11 9.70 -6.05
N ARG A 117 20.37 10.66 -5.52
CA ARG A 117 19.01 10.43 -5.07
C ARG A 117 18.11 9.95 -6.22
N ARG A 118 17.96 8.65 -6.36
CA ARG A 118 17.11 8.04 -7.38
C ARG A 118 15.63 8.22 -7.06
N ARG A 119 14.84 8.38 -8.12
CA ARG A 119 13.38 8.47 -8.02
C ARG A 119 12.75 7.12 -8.36
N VAL A 120 13.23 6.05 -7.75
CA VAL A 120 12.87 4.65 -8.07
C VAL A 120 11.35 4.44 -8.13
N LEU A 121 10.59 5.00 -7.20
CA LEU A 121 9.13 4.92 -7.25
C LEU A 121 8.56 5.47 -8.56
N LEU A 122 9.06 6.62 -9.03
CA LEU A 122 8.56 7.25 -10.27
C LEU A 122 9.02 6.48 -11.51
N GLU A 123 10.23 5.94 -11.48
CA GLU A 123 10.79 5.10 -12.55
C GLU A 123 9.91 3.83 -12.71
N LEU A 124 9.60 3.15 -11.62
CA LEU A 124 8.72 1.98 -11.65
C LEU A 124 7.27 2.35 -12.02
N ALA A 125 6.74 3.45 -11.48
CA ALA A 125 5.38 3.87 -11.77
C ALA A 125 5.16 4.28 -13.23
N ALA A 126 6.21 4.67 -13.96
CA ALA A 126 6.12 5.00 -15.39
C ALA A 126 5.66 3.80 -16.24
N GLU A 127 5.94 2.57 -15.81
CA GLU A 127 5.53 1.34 -16.49
C GLU A 127 4.33 0.64 -15.83
N ALA A 128 3.86 1.16 -14.69
CA ALA A 128 2.76 0.56 -13.96
C ALA A 128 1.39 0.96 -14.55
N ALA A 129 0.43 0.05 -14.50
CA ALA A 129 -0.98 0.33 -14.81
C ALA A 129 -1.60 1.26 -13.76
N LEU A 130 -1.28 1.06 -12.51
CA LEU A 130 -1.63 1.88 -11.35
C LEU A 130 -0.69 1.60 -10.18
N VAL A 131 -0.74 2.47 -9.17
CA VAL A 131 0.05 2.33 -7.93
C VAL A 131 -0.88 2.16 -6.73
N VAL A 132 -0.51 1.25 -5.82
CA VAL A 132 -1.16 1.05 -4.52
C VAL A 132 -0.10 1.20 -3.42
N THR A 133 -0.47 1.78 -2.28
CA THR A 133 0.43 1.88 -1.11
C THR A 133 -0.33 1.71 0.20
N ASP A 134 0.42 1.51 1.28
CA ASP A 134 -0.13 1.56 2.65
C ASP A 134 -0.60 2.97 3.02
N ASP A 135 -1.74 3.08 3.69
CA ASP A 135 -2.19 4.32 4.33
C ASP A 135 -1.90 4.28 5.83
N TYR A 136 -1.22 5.31 6.32
CA TYR A 136 -0.94 5.46 7.74
C TYR A 136 -0.92 6.94 8.12
N PRO A 137 -1.59 7.35 9.23
CA PRO A 137 -1.83 8.77 9.52
C PRO A 137 -0.65 9.49 10.18
N ALA A 138 0.47 8.82 10.40
CA ALA A 138 1.57 9.37 11.19
C ALA A 138 2.92 9.26 10.50
N PHE A 139 3.93 9.90 11.09
CA PHE A 139 5.32 9.93 10.67
C PHE A 139 5.48 10.53 9.27
N ILE A 140 6.33 9.95 8.42
CA ILE A 140 6.64 10.46 7.08
C ILE A 140 5.62 10.03 6.01
N ILE A 141 4.79 9.04 6.31
CA ILE A 141 3.90 8.40 5.32
C ILE A 141 2.92 9.39 4.66
N PRO A 142 2.18 10.25 5.40
CA PRO A 142 1.25 11.20 4.77
C PRO A 142 1.96 12.16 3.81
N GLY A 143 3.14 12.64 4.20
CA GLY A 143 3.95 13.53 3.36
C GLY A 143 4.46 12.83 2.09
N GLN A 144 4.88 11.58 2.20
CA GLN A 144 5.32 10.77 1.06
C GLN A 144 4.17 10.47 0.10
N ILE A 145 2.99 10.08 0.60
CA ILE A 145 1.78 9.85 -0.20
C ILE A 145 1.40 11.14 -0.94
N ALA A 146 1.33 12.28 -0.25
CA ALA A 146 1.00 13.55 -0.85
C ALA A 146 2.01 13.99 -1.94
N ALA A 147 3.29 13.74 -1.70
CA ALA A 147 4.35 14.03 -2.68
C ALA A 147 4.27 13.11 -3.92
N ALA A 148 3.97 11.83 -3.71
CA ALA A 148 3.75 10.87 -4.79
C ALA A 148 2.51 11.23 -5.63
N ALA A 149 1.38 11.54 -4.99
CA ALA A 149 0.14 11.91 -5.68
C ALA A 149 0.31 13.09 -6.64
N ARG A 150 1.19 14.05 -6.33
CA ARG A 150 1.49 15.19 -7.22
C ARG A 150 2.39 14.84 -8.40
N ARG A 151 3.14 13.74 -8.33
CA ARG A 151 4.19 13.41 -9.31
C ARG A 151 3.85 12.20 -10.18
N LEU A 152 3.04 11.29 -9.66
CA LEU A 152 2.59 10.13 -10.43
C LEU A 152 1.65 10.60 -11.54
N ASP A 153 1.72 9.97 -12.69
CA ASP A 153 0.89 10.22 -13.87
C ASP A 153 -0.10 9.07 -14.18
N CYS A 154 -0.20 8.11 -13.26
CA CYS A 154 -1.15 6.98 -13.29
C CYS A 154 -2.03 7.00 -12.03
N PRO A 155 -3.14 6.22 -11.99
CA PRO A 155 -3.99 6.12 -10.80
C PRO A 155 -3.20 5.68 -9.58
N PHE A 156 -3.50 6.29 -8.45
CA PHE A 156 -2.79 6.04 -7.19
C PHE A 156 -3.79 5.89 -6.05
N TYR A 157 -3.67 4.78 -5.32
CA TYR A 157 -4.52 4.43 -4.18
C TYR A 157 -3.68 4.21 -2.93
N SER A 158 -4.20 4.61 -1.78
CA SER A 158 -3.66 4.19 -0.49
C SER A 158 -4.70 3.38 0.28
N VAL A 159 -4.25 2.35 0.98
CA VAL A 159 -5.13 1.40 1.67
C VAL A 159 -4.78 1.32 3.15
N ASP A 160 -5.76 1.59 4.01
CA ASP A 160 -5.63 1.50 5.46
C ASP A 160 -5.58 0.03 5.90
N GLY A 161 -4.41 -0.40 6.31
CA GLY A 161 -4.14 -1.75 6.85
C GLY A 161 -3.69 -1.75 8.31
N ALA A 162 -3.70 -0.60 8.99
CA ALA A 162 -3.10 -0.45 10.32
C ALA A 162 -4.07 -0.74 11.47
N GLY A 163 -5.38 -0.57 11.25
CA GLY A 163 -6.39 -0.71 12.29
C GLY A 163 -7.32 -1.91 12.10
N VAL A 164 -7.89 -2.42 13.20
CA VAL A 164 -8.94 -3.46 13.18
C VAL A 164 -10.16 -2.96 12.40
N ALA A 165 -10.58 -1.72 12.63
CA ALA A 165 -11.62 -1.04 11.86
C ALA A 165 -11.01 0.02 10.94
N PRO A 166 -11.65 0.32 9.79
CA PRO A 166 -11.21 1.39 8.91
C PRO A 166 -11.20 2.74 9.63
N MET A 167 -10.11 3.52 9.51
CA MET A 167 -10.07 4.85 10.11
C MET A 167 -11.15 5.79 9.54
N ALA A 168 -11.52 5.61 8.29
CA ALA A 168 -12.58 6.40 7.65
C ALA A 168 -13.97 6.20 8.26
N ALA A 169 -14.18 5.11 9.02
CA ALA A 169 -15.42 4.90 9.79
C ALA A 169 -15.56 5.88 10.99
N PHE A 170 -14.48 6.59 11.35
CA PHE A 170 -14.44 7.55 12.45
C PHE A 170 -14.13 8.95 11.90
N PRO A 171 -15.15 9.69 11.41
CA PRO A 171 -14.94 11.00 10.78
C PRO A 171 -14.45 12.07 11.77
N ASN A 172 -14.73 11.88 13.05
CA ASN A 172 -14.33 12.78 14.11
C ASN A 172 -13.31 12.13 15.06
N ARG A 173 -12.45 12.97 15.64
CA ARG A 173 -11.51 12.52 16.67
C ARG A 173 -12.28 12.00 17.90
N GLU A 174 -11.94 10.80 18.32
CA GLU A 174 -12.43 10.24 19.59
C GLU A 174 -11.60 10.76 20.75
N ILE A 175 -12.28 11.23 21.81
CA ILE A 175 -11.63 11.82 22.97
C ILE A 175 -11.19 10.78 24.01
N GLY A 176 -11.65 9.54 23.87
CA GLY A 176 -11.25 8.47 24.78
C GLY A 176 -11.84 7.12 24.41
N ALA A 177 -11.37 6.09 25.09
CA ALA A 177 -11.82 4.70 24.86
C ALA A 177 -13.33 4.52 25.10
N TYR A 178 -13.92 5.27 25.99
CA TYR A 178 -15.34 5.18 26.31
C TYR A 178 -16.25 5.65 25.16
N THR A 179 -15.79 6.61 24.34
CA THR A 179 -16.51 7.04 23.13
C THR A 179 -16.23 6.13 21.93
N LEU A 180 -15.03 5.59 21.83
CA LEU A 180 -14.61 4.73 20.72
C LEU A 180 -15.20 3.32 20.83
N ARG A 181 -15.22 2.73 22.05
CA ARG A 181 -15.64 1.33 22.27
C ARG A 181 -17.06 1.00 21.76
N PRO A 182 -18.10 1.81 22.02
CA PRO A 182 -19.43 1.54 21.48
C PRO A 182 -19.49 1.57 19.96
N LYS A 183 -18.69 2.44 19.32
CA LYS A 183 -18.62 2.55 17.88
C LYS A 183 -17.91 1.34 17.26
N LEU A 184 -16.79 0.91 17.85
CA LEU A 184 -16.10 -0.32 17.44
C LEU A 184 -17.02 -1.56 17.54
N ARG A 185 -17.76 -1.71 18.63
CA ARG A 185 -18.69 -2.83 18.79
C ARG A 185 -19.78 -2.90 17.72
N ARG A 186 -20.17 -1.77 17.12
CA ARG A 186 -21.15 -1.75 16.02
C ARG A 186 -20.54 -2.12 14.68
N LEU A 187 -19.23 -1.94 14.52
CA LEU A 187 -18.50 -2.19 13.28
C LEU A 187 -17.91 -3.61 13.21
N LEU A 188 -17.63 -4.19 14.37
CA LEU A 188 -17.07 -5.55 14.44
C LEU A 188 -18.22 -6.55 14.53
N PRO A 189 -18.22 -7.61 13.70
CA PRO A 189 -19.16 -8.71 13.85
C PRO A 189 -18.98 -9.33 15.24
N GLY A 190 -20.09 -9.68 15.89
CA GLY A 190 -20.11 -10.35 17.17
C GLY A 190 -19.65 -11.81 17.07
#